data_bd2549a801b4bd1ef67e4f13b5275194
#
_entry.id   bd2549a801b4bd1ef67e4f13b5275194
#
_cell.length_a   1.000
_cell.length_b   1.000
_cell.length_c   1.000
_cell.angle_alpha   90.00
_cell.angle_beta   90.00
_cell.angle_gamma   90.00
#
_symmetry.space_group_name_H-M   'P 1'
#
loop_
_entity.id
_entity.type
_entity.pdbx_description
1 polymer ?
#
loop_
_entity_poly.entity_id
_entity_poly.type
_entity_poly.pdbx_seq_one_letter_code
_entity_poly.pdbx_strand_id
1 'polypeptide(L)'
;MEHNILQVIALAEKLKYEMRHSWLSNGRQESVAEHTWRMSLMAILVEPYLDQKVNIEKLLKMVIIHDLVEAEAGDIPAFDTMNSHELQLQKQKNELEAILNIKQTLTGSLGEELYDLWMEFEAKDTYEAKVANALDKLEVKIQHNEADIDTWLPIEHKMTFQVAKHTNFDSFLSKLQKIIEQDGEKKLIAAGIDVEACKQ
;
A
#
# COMPACT_ATOMS: atom_id res chain seq x y z
N MET A 1 3.31 -19.13 23.59
CA MET A 1 2.90 -17.76 23.10
C MET A 1 4.11 -16.96 22.67
N GLU A 2 5.07 -16.73 23.55
CA GLU A 2 6.26 -15.88 23.27
C GLU A 2 7.08 -16.38 22.09
N HIS A 3 7.27 -17.69 21.97
CA HIS A 3 7.96 -18.30 20.82
C HIS A 3 7.21 -18.07 19.49
N ASN A 4 5.90 -18.15 19.51
CA ASN A 4 5.07 -17.91 18.31
C ASN A 4 5.14 -16.44 17.87
N ILE A 5 5.13 -15.50 18.82
CA ILE A 5 5.34 -14.07 18.53
C ILE A 5 6.70 -13.85 17.88
N LEU A 6 7.77 -14.45 18.44
CA LEU A 6 9.12 -14.36 17.86
C LEU A 6 9.19 -14.95 16.44
N GLN A 7 8.44 -16.00 16.14
CA GLN A 7 8.36 -16.57 14.79
C GLN A 7 7.77 -15.56 13.79
N VAL A 8 6.67 -14.88 14.14
CA VAL A 8 6.08 -13.87 13.27
C VAL A 8 6.98 -12.62 13.14
N ILE A 9 7.64 -12.20 14.22
CA ILE A 9 8.63 -11.12 14.16
C ILE A 9 9.80 -11.49 13.24
N ALA A 10 10.29 -12.74 13.30
CA ALA A 10 11.33 -13.23 12.40
C ALA A 10 10.85 -13.33 10.94
N LEU A 11 9.59 -13.71 10.71
CA LEU A 11 8.99 -13.67 9.38
C LEU A 11 8.96 -12.24 8.83
N ALA A 12 8.52 -11.29 9.63
CA ALA A 12 8.42 -9.87 9.24
C ALA A 12 9.79 -9.23 8.89
N GLU A 13 10.92 -9.83 9.30
CA GLU A 13 12.24 -9.38 8.84
C GLU A 13 12.37 -9.39 7.31
N LYS A 14 11.70 -10.34 6.64
CA LYS A 14 11.74 -10.46 5.17
C LYS A 14 11.28 -9.18 4.48
N LEU A 15 10.32 -8.46 5.04
CA LEU A 15 9.83 -7.21 4.47
C LEU A 15 10.90 -6.12 4.36
N LYS A 16 12.02 -6.23 5.09
CA LYS A 16 13.12 -5.29 5.01
C LYS A 16 13.98 -5.46 3.75
N TYR A 17 13.87 -6.60 3.09
CA TYR A 17 14.59 -6.91 1.84
C TYR A 17 13.66 -7.42 0.72
N GLU A 18 12.35 -7.51 0.98
CA GLU A 18 11.35 -7.62 -0.07
C GLU A 18 11.24 -6.27 -0.76
N MET A 19 11.68 -6.19 -2.04
CA MET A 19 11.81 -4.93 -2.76
C MET A 19 10.61 -4.68 -3.66
N ARG A 20 10.01 -3.51 -3.50
CA ARG A 20 8.91 -3.01 -4.31
C ARG A 20 9.42 -2.50 -5.66
N HIS A 21 8.54 -2.45 -6.67
CA HIS A 21 8.81 -1.67 -7.88
C HIS A 21 8.61 -0.17 -7.59
N SER A 22 9.48 0.35 -6.74
CA SER A 22 9.50 1.74 -6.31
C SER A 22 10.92 2.13 -5.90
N TRP A 23 11.34 3.37 -6.16
CA TRP A 23 12.68 3.85 -5.87
C TRP A 23 12.65 5.05 -4.94
N LEU A 24 13.62 5.12 -4.06
CA LEU A 24 13.87 6.27 -3.20
C LEU A 24 14.57 7.38 -4.01
N SER A 25 14.52 8.61 -3.50
CA SER A 25 15.19 9.77 -4.11
C SER A 25 16.72 9.63 -4.26
N ASN A 26 17.34 8.69 -3.52
CA ASN A 26 18.76 8.37 -3.63
C ASN A 26 19.08 7.27 -4.66
N GLY A 27 18.10 6.78 -5.41
CA GLY A 27 18.23 5.76 -6.45
C GLY A 27 18.21 4.31 -5.97
N ARG A 28 18.01 4.05 -4.66
CA ARG A 28 17.83 2.71 -4.11
C ARG A 28 16.36 2.27 -4.22
N GLN A 29 16.11 0.99 -4.46
CA GLN A 29 14.75 0.45 -4.35
C GLN A 29 14.23 0.57 -2.91
N GLU A 30 12.93 0.80 -2.80
CA GLU A 30 12.18 0.80 -1.56
C GLU A 30 11.85 -0.62 -1.14
N SER A 31 11.94 -0.91 0.16
CA SER A 31 11.43 -2.16 0.72
C SER A 31 9.98 -2.03 1.19
N VAL A 32 9.26 -3.16 1.28
CA VAL A 32 7.89 -3.21 1.84
C VAL A 32 7.83 -2.63 3.26
N ALA A 33 8.85 -2.88 4.07
CA ALA A 33 8.92 -2.34 5.44
C ALA A 33 9.03 -0.80 5.46
N GLU A 34 9.72 -0.19 4.50
CA GLU A 34 9.86 1.27 4.40
C GLU A 34 8.56 1.93 3.95
N HIS A 35 7.89 1.34 2.96
CA HIS A 35 6.54 1.71 2.56
C HIS A 35 5.56 1.69 3.74
N THR A 36 5.48 0.57 4.44
CA THR A 36 4.60 0.39 5.61
C THR A 36 4.90 1.41 6.71
N TRP A 37 6.18 1.71 6.97
CA TRP A 37 6.57 2.73 7.94
C TRP A 37 6.05 4.11 7.54
N ARG A 38 6.26 4.54 6.28
CA ARG A 38 5.81 5.86 5.82
C ARG A 38 4.29 5.95 5.79
N MET A 39 3.61 4.89 5.37
CA MET A 39 2.16 4.80 5.40
C MET A 39 1.61 4.91 6.83
N SER A 40 2.29 4.31 7.83
CA SER A 40 1.91 4.45 9.26
C SER A 40 2.03 5.89 9.75
N LEU A 41 3.09 6.59 9.35
CA LEU A 41 3.25 8.02 9.63
C LEU A 41 2.14 8.85 8.95
N MET A 42 1.82 8.55 7.70
CA MET A 42 0.72 9.21 6.98
C MET A 42 -0.62 9.04 7.71
N ALA A 43 -0.92 7.85 8.22
CA ALA A 43 -2.14 7.59 8.98
C ALA A 43 -2.27 8.51 10.21
N ILE A 44 -1.18 8.70 10.98
CA ILE A 44 -1.13 9.61 12.13
C ILE A 44 -1.35 11.07 11.70
N LEU A 45 -0.73 11.48 10.59
CA LEU A 45 -0.76 12.87 10.13
C LEU A 45 -2.11 13.27 9.50
N VAL A 46 -2.81 12.32 8.86
CA VAL A 46 -4.09 12.62 8.19
C VAL A 46 -5.31 12.43 9.11
N GLU A 47 -5.20 11.60 10.15
CA GLU A 47 -6.31 11.25 11.05
C GLU A 47 -7.09 12.47 11.54
N PRO A 48 -6.47 13.59 11.99
CA PRO A 48 -7.20 14.74 12.51
C PRO A 48 -8.03 15.51 11.46
N TYR A 49 -7.82 15.23 10.16
CA TYR A 49 -8.44 15.95 9.05
C TYR A 49 -9.46 15.14 8.27
N LEU A 50 -9.64 13.86 8.61
CA LEU A 50 -10.61 12.98 7.95
C LEU A 50 -12.05 13.43 8.21
N ASP A 51 -12.92 13.24 7.22
CA ASP A 51 -14.34 13.62 7.31
C ASP A 51 -15.11 12.83 8.39
N GLN A 52 -14.65 11.62 8.74
CA GLN A 52 -15.23 10.80 9.80
C GLN A 52 -14.16 10.43 10.81
N LYS A 53 -14.60 10.30 12.08
CA LYS A 53 -13.71 9.83 13.14
C LYS A 53 -13.38 8.35 12.93
N VAL A 54 -12.10 8.02 12.95
CA VAL A 54 -11.59 6.64 12.89
C VAL A 54 -11.11 6.16 14.27
N ASN A 55 -11.09 4.85 14.45
CA ASN A 55 -10.30 4.24 15.51
C ASN A 55 -8.85 4.19 15.06
N ILE A 56 -8.02 5.14 15.51
CA ILE A 56 -6.61 5.25 15.11
C ILE A 56 -5.78 4.02 15.48
N GLU A 57 -6.07 3.35 16.60
CA GLU A 57 -5.41 2.10 16.97
C GLU A 57 -5.68 1.00 15.92
N LYS A 58 -6.95 0.85 15.53
CA LYS A 58 -7.35 -0.11 14.50
C LYS A 58 -6.73 0.23 13.14
N LEU A 59 -6.77 1.51 12.74
CA LEU A 59 -6.19 1.97 11.49
C LEU A 59 -4.69 1.69 11.43
N LEU A 60 -3.93 1.98 12.49
CA LEU A 60 -2.50 1.72 12.55
C LEU A 60 -2.19 0.22 12.52
N LYS A 61 -2.93 -0.61 13.27
CA LYS A 61 -2.80 -2.07 13.20
C LYS A 61 -3.00 -2.56 11.78
N MET A 62 -4.06 -2.11 11.11
CA MET A 62 -4.38 -2.47 9.72
C MET A 62 -3.27 -2.07 8.76
N VAL A 63 -2.79 -0.81 8.84
CA VAL A 63 -1.69 -0.30 8.02
C VAL A 63 -0.39 -1.09 8.24
N ILE A 64 -0.05 -1.47 9.48
CA ILE A 64 1.18 -2.20 9.77
C ILE A 64 1.13 -3.64 9.23
N ILE A 65 -0.05 -4.27 9.22
CA ILE A 65 -0.16 -5.69 8.88
C ILE A 65 -0.60 -5.94 7.43
N HIS A 66 -1.06 -4.92 6.67
CA HIS A 66 -1.68 -5.16 5.36
C HIS A 66 -0.75 -5.90 4.39
N ASP A 67 0.54 -5.55 4.36
CA ASP A 67 1.56 -6.18 3.53
C ASP A 67 2.40 -7.23 4.29
N LEU A 68 2.05 -7.60 5.54
CA LEU A 68 2.78 -8.63 6.27
C LEU A 68 2.77 -9.98 5.55
N VAL A 69 1.73 -10.25 4.79
CA VAL A 69 1.56 -11.44 3.95
C VAL A 69 2.62 -11.55 2.86
N GLU A 70 3.17 -10.43 2.39
CA GLU A 70 4.21 -10.42 1.35
C GLU A 70 5.55 -11.01 1.83
N ALA A 71 5.75 -11.15 3.13
CA ALA A 71 6.88 -11.91 3.69
C ALA A 71 6.88 -13.39 3.25
N GLU A 72 5.74 -13.95 2.85
CA GLU A 72 5.60 -15.31 2.29
C GLU A 72 5.18 -15.28 0.82
N ALA A 73 4.26 -14.39 0.46
CA ALA A 73 3.70 -14.31 -0.89
C ALA A 73 4.60 -13.58 -1.89
N GLY A 74 5.48 -12.67 -1.41
CA GLY A 74 6.24 -11.73 -2.22
C GLY A 74 5.41 -10.52 -2.67
N ASP A 75 6.07 -9.38 -2.91
CA ASP A 75 5.43 -8.20 -3.52
C ASP A 75 5.27 -8.44 -5.04
N ILE A 76 4.05 -8.41 -5.52
CA ILE A 76 3.73 -8.47 -6.96
C ILE A 76 3.20 -7.09 -7.37
N PRO A 77 3.91 -6.37 -8.26
CA PRO A 77 3.49 -5.05 -8.69
C PRO A 77 2.07 -5.02 -9.25
N ALA A 78 1.30 -3.98 -8.89
CA ALA A 78 -0.10 -3.88 -9.28
C ALA A 78 -0.32 -3.90 -10.80
N PHE A 79 0.62 -3.36 -11.58
CA PHE A 79 0.53 -3.34 -13.05
C PHE A 79 0.69 -4.73 -13.68
N ASP A 80 1.36 -5.68 -13.02
CA ASP A 80 1.47 -7.06 -13.51
C ASP A 80 0.15 -7.80 -13.35
N THR A 81 -0.60 -7.51 -12.28
CA THR A 81 -1.91 -8.14 -12.01
C THR A 81 -3.05 -7.48 -12.78
N MET A 82 -2.94 -6.19 -13.17
CA MET A 82 -4.00 -5.47 -13.88
C MET A 82 -4.39 -6.11 -15.22
N ASN A 83 -3.45 -6.75 -15.90
CA ASN A 83 -3.64 -7.32 -17.23
C ASN A 83 -3.74 -8.86 -17.23
N SER A 84 -3.68 -9.50 -16.07
CA SER A 84 -3.73 -10.96 -15.93
C SER A 84 -4.61 -11.38 -14.77
N HIS A 85 -5.81 -11.83 -15.10
CA HIS A 85 -6.74 -12.38 -14.11
C HIS A 85 -6.17 -13.60 -13.39
N GLU A 86 -5.36 -14.42 -14.08
CA GLU A 86 -4.70 -15.58 -13.49
C GLU A 86 -3.68 -15.16 -12.42
N LEU A 87 -2.82 -14.16 -12.72
CA LEU A 87 -1.87 -13.63 -11.74
C LEU A 87 -2.58 -12.99 -10.55
N GLN A 88 -3.68 -12.28 -10.79
CA GLN A 88 -4.50 -11.70 -9.72
C GLN A 88 -5.05 -12.77 -8.77
N LEU A 89 -5.61 -13.86 -9.32
CA LEU A 89 -6.12 -14.98 -8.52
C LEU A 89 -4.99 -15.70 -7.76
N GLN A 90 -3.83 -15.87 -8.41
CA GLN A 90 -2.67 -16.48 -7.76
C GLN A 90 -2.15 -15.62 -6.61
N LYS A 91 -2.05 -14.29 -6.80
CA LYS A 91 -1.69 -13.34 -5.73
C LYS A 91 -2.64 -13.48 -4.56
N GLN A 92 -3.95 -13.34 -4.79
CA GLN A 92 -4.96 -13.45 -3.74
C GLN A 92 -4.88 -14.78 -2.98
N LYS A 93 -4.65 -15.89 -3.69
CA LYS A 93 -4.49 -17.19 -3.05
C LYS A 93 -3.25 -17.24 -2.17
N ASN A 94 -2.10 -16.79 -2.66
CA ASN A 94 -0.85 -16.81 -1.91
C ASN A 94 -0.94 -15.93 -0.65
N GLU A 95 -1.53 -14.73 -0.76
CA GLU A 95 -1.74 -13.82 0.36
C GLU A 95 -2.70 -14.41 1.41
N LEU A 96 -3.79 -15.04 0.95
CA LEU A 96 -4.72 -15.74 1.86
C LEU A 96 -4.04 -16.91 2.60
N GLU A 97 -3.20 -17.69 1.91
CA GLU A 97 -2.42 -18.75 2.54
C GLU A 97 -1.44 -18.18 3.57
N ALA A 98 -0.76 -17.07 3.26
CA ALA A 98 0.18 -16.40 4.16
C ALA A 98 -0.51 -15.90 5.45
N ILE A 99 -1.66 -15.20 5.34
CA ILE A 99 -2.37 -14.73 6.55
C ILE A 99 -2.92 -15.89 7.38
N LEU A 100 -3.34 -16.99 6.78
CA LEU A 100 -3.76 -18.19 7.49
C LEU A 100 -2.58 -18.84 8.24
N ASN A 101 -1.38 -18.87 7.66
CA ASN A 101 -0.17 -19.36 8.33
C ASN A 101 0.20 -18.49 9.54
N ILE A 102 0.12 -17.16 9.42
CA ILE A 102 0.34 -16.22 10.52
C ILE A 102 -0.67 -16.45 11.64
N LYS A 103 -1.96 -16.57 11.30
CA LYS A 103 -3.05 -16.87 12.23
C LYS A 103 -2.79 -18.17 13.00
N GLN A 104 -2.42 -19.24 12.30
CA GLN A 104 -2.11 -20.54 12.90
C GLN A 104 -0.87 -20.49 13.79
N THR A 105 0.15 -19.73 13.40
CA THR A 105 1.38 -19.56 14.18
C THR A 105 1.10 -18.84 15.49
N LEU A 106 0.34 -17.75 15.48
CA LEU A 106 0.04 -16.96 16.68
C LEU A 106 -0.93 -17.67 17.62
N THR A 107 -1.87 -18.43 17.08
CA THR A 107 -2.95 -19.11 17.83
C THR A 107 -3.83 -18.16 18.66
N GLY A 108 -5.01 -18.62 19.08
CA GLY A 108 -5.90 -17.86 19.95
C GLY A 108 -6.35 -16.50 19.40
N SER A 109 -6.72 -15.58 20.30
CA SER A 109 -7.34 -14.31 19.92
C SER A 109 -6.45 -13.37 19.12
N LEU A 110 -5.12 -13.43 19.31
CA LEU A 110 -4.20 -12.58 18.56
C LEU A 110 -4.14 -12.98 17.07
N GLY A 111 -4.08 -14.28 16.80
CA GLY A 111 -4.11 -14.77 15.41
C GLY A 111 -5.42 -14.46 14.70
N GLU A 112 -6.55 -14.58 15.41
CA GLU A 112 -7.87 -14.17 14.88
C GLU A 112 -7.91 -12.66 14.60
N GLU A 113 -7.43 -11.82 15.53
CA GLU A 113 -7.42 -10.36 15.37
C GLU A 113 -6.64 -9.92 14.11
N LEU A 114 -5.44 -10.48 13.90
CA LEU A 114 -4.64 -10.11 12.72
C LEU A 114 -5.32 -10.57 11.41
N TYR A 115 -5.88 -11.77 11.42
CA TYR A 115 -6.62 -12.29 10.28
C TYR A 115 -7.83 -11.41 9.95
N ASP A 116 -8.65 -11.06 10.95
CA ASP A 116 -9.86 -10.25 10.76
C ASP A 116 -9.52 -8.84 10.26
N LEU A 117 -8.45 -8.22 10.78
CA LEU A 117 -7.97 -6.90 10.33
C LEU A 117 -7.48 -6.95 8.87
N TRP A 118 -6.78 -8.00 8.49
CA TRP A 118 -6.33 -8.18 7.11
C TRP A 118 -7.50 -8.42 6.15
N MET A 119 -8.46 -9.27 6.54
CA MET A 119 -9.68 -9.49 5.76
C MET A 119 -10.50 -8.21 5.61
N GLU A 120 -10.58 -7.38 6.65
CA GLU A 120 -11.27 -6.10 6.60
C GLU A 120 -10.57 -5.12 5.65
N PHE A 121 -9.22 -5.08 5.67
CA PHE A 121 -8.44 -4.29 4.72
C PHE A 121 -8.72 -4.73 3.28
N GLU A 122 -8.72 -6.02 3.00
CA GLU A 122 -9.00 -6.55 1.66
C GLU A 122 -10.43 -6.29 1.19
N ALA A 123 -11.42 -6.36 2.09
CA ALA A 123 -12.82 -6.07 1.77
C ALA A 123 -13.07 -4.59 1.44
N LYS A 124 -12.32 -3.65 2.04
CA LYS A 124 -12.44 -2.20 1.82
C LYS A 124 -13.85 -1.64 2.09
N ASP A 125 -14.62 -2.29 2.97
CA ASP A 125 -16.01 -1.91 3.25
C ASP A 125 -16.12 -0.87 4.36
N THR A 126 -15.28 -0.96 5.39
CA THR A 126 -15.27 -0.01 6.50
C THR A 126 -14.53 1.28 6.15
N TYR A 127 -14.79 2.34 6.91
CA TYR A 127 -14.13 3.62 6.68
C TYR A 127 -12.63 3.54 6.96
N GLU A 128 -12.20 2.85 8.03
CA GLU A 128 -10.79 2.58 8.32
C GLU A 128 -10.09 1.82 7.19
N ALA A 129 -10.72 0.79 6.64
CA ALA A 129 -10.16 0.03 5.52
C ALA A 129 -10.05 0.86 4.24
N LYS A 130 -11.04 1.72 3.96
CA LYS A 130 -10.96 2.67 2.84
C LYS A 130 -9.84 3.67 3.03
N VAL A 131 -9.67 4.22 4.25
CA VAL A 131 -8.57 5.13 4.58
C VAL A 131 -7.23 4.43 4.40
N ALA A 132 -7.06 3.23 4.97
CA ALA A 132 -5.82 2.45 4.82
C ALA A 132 -5.48 2.19 3.35
N ASN A 133 -6.45 1.73 2.54
CA ASN A 133 -6.26 1.52 1.11
C ASN A 133 -5.95 2.84 0.35
N ALA A 134 -6.57 3.96 0.73
CA ALA A 134 -6.26 5.25 0.13
C ALA A 134 -4.82 5.68 0.44
N LEU A 135 -4.37 5.52 1.68
CA LEU A 135 -3.01 5.85 2.11
C LEU A 135 -1.97 4.99 1.38
N ASP A 136 -2.21 3.69 1.21
CA ASP A 136 -1.38 2.79 0.41
C ASP A 136 -1.18 3.34 -1.02
N LYS A 137 -2.27 3.71 -1.70
CA LYS A 137 -2.19 4.22 -3.06
C LYS A 137 -1.55 5.61 -3.15
N LEU A 138 -1.77 6.47 -2.16
CA LEU A 138 -1.16 7.80 -2.10
C LEU A 138 0.34 7.72 -1.79
N GLU A 139 0.74 6.81 -0.90
CA GLU A 139 2.14 6.61 -0.52
C GLU A 139 2.98 6.25 -1.74
N VAL A 140 2.54 5.27 -2.56
CA VAL A 140 3.20 4.89 -3.81
C VAL A 140 3.37 6.10 -4.75
N LYS A 141 2.37 6.99 -4.86
CA LYS A 141 2.47 8.17 -5.73
C LYS A 141 3.40 9.23 -5.17
N ILE A 142 3.45 9.40 -3.86
CA ILE A 142 4.44 10.28 -3.21
C ILE A 142 5.84 9.75 -3.51
N GLN A 143 6.07 8.44 -3.34
CA GLN A 143 7.37 7.83 -3.60
C GLN A 143 7.78 7.96 -5.06
N HIS A 144 6.88 7.73 -6.02
CA HIS A 144 7.15 7.96 -7.43
C HIS A 144 7.54 9.43 -7.69
N ASN A 145 6.82 10.40 -7.11
CA ASN A 145 7.14 11.81 -7.28
C ASN A 145 8.52 12.18 -6.74
N GLU A 146 9.01 11.50 -5.72
CA GLU A 146 10.35 11.69 -5.15
C GLU A 146 11.47 10.99 -5.94
N ALA A 147 11.16 9.84 -6.56
CA ALA A 147 12.11 9.04 -7.35
C ALA A 147 12.49 9.72 -8.67
N ASP A 148 13.58 9.28 -9.32
CA ASP A 148 13.93 9.73 -10.65
C ASP A 148 12.87 9.26 -11.67
N ILE A 149 12.55 10.12 -12.66
CA ILE A 149 11.57 9.79 -13.71
C ILE A 149 12.01 8.60 -14.56
N ASP A 150 13.30 8.38 -14.72
CA ASP A 150 13.84 7.25 -15.48
C ASP A 150 13.54 5.89 -14.82
N THR A 151 13.10 5.89 -13.55
CA THR A 151 12.64 4.68 -12.86
C THR A 151 11.18 4.32 -13.14
N TRP A 152 10.42 5.23 -13.77
CA TRP A 152 9.01 5.02 -14.03
C TRP A 152 8.78 4.23 -15.32
N LEU A 153 7.90 3.25 -15.27
CA LEU A 153 7.41 2.55 -16.44
C LEU A 153 6.32 3.37 -17.17
N PRO A 154 6.16 3.21 -18.49
CA PRO A 154 5.10 3.91 -19.23
C PRO A 154 3.69 3.70 -18.68
N ILE A 155 3.40 2.53 -18.09
CA ILE A 155 2.12 2.24 -17.44
C ILE A 155 1.92 3.12 -16.19
N GLU A 156 2.98 3.42 -15.46
CA GLU A 156 2.93 4.22 -14.22
C GLU A 156 2.65 5.69 -14.50
N HIS A 157 3.03 6.20 -15.70
CA HIS A 157 2.61 7.53 -16.16
C HIS A 157 1.07 7.64 -16.18
N LYS A 158 0.38 6.65 -16.73
CA LYS A 158 -1.10 6.59 -16.73
C LYS A 158 -1.67 6.39 -15.32
N MET A 159 -1.06 5.54 -14.52
CA MET A 159 -1.49 5.27 -13.14
C MET A 159 -1.42 6.51 -12.24
N THR A 160 -0.64 7.54 -12.61
CA THR A 160 -0.60 8.82 -11.90
C THR A 160 -2.00 9.45 -11.80
N PHE A 161 -2.85 9.29 -12.80
CA PHE A 161 -4.18 9.90 -12.91
C PHE A 161 -5.33 8.96 -12.47
N GLN A 162 -5.04 7.80 -11.87
CA GLN A 162 -6.04 6.77 -11.57
C GLN A 162 -6.35 6.59 -10.08
N VAL A 163 -5.78 7.43 -9.21
CA VAL A 163 -5.89 7.27 -7.75
C VAL A 163 -7.21 7.80 -7.19
N ALA A 164 -7.87 8.74 -7.87
CA ALA A 164 -9.09 9.41 -7.39
C ALA A 164 -10.20 8.44 -6.93
N LYS A 165 -10.34 7.27 -7.58
CA LYS A 165 -11.32 6.23 -7.19
C LYS A 165 -11.11 5.68 -5.77
N HIS A 166 -9.90 5.79 -5.23
CA HIS A 166 -9.54 5.32 -3.90
C HIS A 166 -9.67 6.41 -2.82
N THR A 167 -9.85 7.68 -3.19
CA THR A 167 -9.83 8.83 -2.27
C THR A 167 -11.13 9.63 -2.25
N ASN A 168 -12.02 9.43 -3.24
CA ASN A 168 -13.23 10.24 -3.46
C ASN A 168 -14.30 10.11 -2.36
N PHE A 169 -14.15 9.17 -1.43
CA PHE A 169 -15.05 8.97 -0.29
C PHE A 169 -14.76 9.93 0.87
N ASP A 170 -13.63 10.66 0.84
CA ASP A 170 -13.20 11.60 1.89
C ASP A 170 -12.66 12.88 1.26
N SER A 171 -13.10 14.04 1.76
CA SER A 171 -12.79 15.33 1.17
C SER A 171 -11.33 15.76 1.38
N PHE A 172 -10.72 15.39 2.51
CA PHE A 172 -9.31 15.70 2.78
C PHE A 172 -8.40 14.83 1.90
N LEU A 173 -8.66 13.52 1.85
CA LEU A 173 -7.88 12.60 1.01
C LEU A 173 -8.01 12.94 -0.47
N SER A 174 -9.19 13.37 -0.95
CA SER A 174 -9.38 13.87 -2.31
C SER A 174 -8.55 15.12 -2.62
N LYS A 175 -8.42 16.04 -1.66
CA LYS A 175 -7.57 17.23 -1.83
C LYS A 175 -6.10 16.87 -1.84
N LEU A 176 -5.67 15.99 -0.93
CA LEU A 176 -4.30 15.51 -0.85
C LEU A 176 -3.90 14.78 -2.16
N GLN A 177 -4.77 13.90 -2.65
CA GLN A 177 -4.58 13.19 -3.93
C GLN A 177 -4.35 14.17 -5.08
N LYS A 178 -5.16 15.24 -5.19
CA LYS A 178 -5.00 16.23 -6.27
C LYS A 178 -3.65 16.94 -6.23
N ILE A 179 -3.13 17.25 -5.03
CA ILE A 179 -1.80 17.87 -4.89
C ILE A 179 -0.72 16.89 -5.36
N ILE A 180 -0.78 15.63 -4.93
CA ILE A 180 0.17 14.58 -5.31
C ILE A 180 0.13 14.33 -6.82
N GLU A 181 -1.07 14.29 -7.41
CA GLU A 181 -1.27 14.12 -8.86
C GLU A 181 -0.66 15.30 -9.65
N GLN A 182 -0.90 16.54 -9.19
CA GLN A 182 -0.31 17.74 -9.80
C GLN A 182 1.22 17.72 -9.76
N ASP A 183 1.83 17.21 -8.71
CA ASP A 183 3.28 17.09 -8.61
C ASP A 183 3.81 16.01 -9.56
N GLY A 184 3.12 14.89 -9.70
CA GLY A 184 3.41 13.88 -10.72
C GLY A 184 3.25 14.42 -12.15
N GLU A 185 2.18 15.16 -12.42
CA GLU A 185 1.94 15.81 -13.71
C GLU A 185 3.07 16.78 -14.09
N LYS A 186 3.49 17.64 -13.15
CA LYS A 186 4.65 18.54 -13.37
C LYS A 186 5.91 17.76 -13.73
N LYS A 187 6.15 16.64 -13.06
CA LYS A 187 7.32 15.78 -13.30
C LYS A 187 7.28 15.16 -14.68
N LEU A 188 6.12 14.64 -15.11
CA LEU A 188 5.92 14.10 -16.46
C LEU A 188 6.13 15.16 -17.54
N ILE A 189 5.59 16.37 -17.36
CA ILE A 189 5.78 17.51 -18.28
C ILE A 189 7.26 17.90 -18.37
N ALA A 190 7.97 17.96 -17.24
CA ALA A 190 9.39 18.30 -17.22
C ALA A 190 10.25 17.28 -17.97
N ALA A 191 9.82 16.01 -18.00
CA ALA A 191 10.44 14.92 -18.75
C ALA A 191 10.01 14.88 -20.23
N GLY A 192 9.16 15.78 -20.70
CA GLY A 192 8.66 15.83 -22.07
C GLY A 192 7.64 14.74 -22.42
N ILE A 193 6.99 14.15 -21.43
CA ILE A 193 5.97 13.12 -21.59
C ILE A 193 4.61 13.77 -21.88
N ASP A 194 3.90 13.24 -22.87
CA ASP A 194 2.54 13.70 -23.24
C ASP A 194 1.52 13.31 -22.15
N VAL A 195 1.22 14.26 -21.30
CA VAL A 195 0.28 14.07 -20.17
C VAL A 195 -1.15 13.82 -20.65
N GLU A 196 -1.58 14.45 -21.75
CA GLU A 196 -2.95 14.24 -22.26
C GLU A 196 -3.15 12.80 -22.77
N ALA A 197 -2.10 12.20 -23.33
CA ALA A 197 -2.10 10.78 -23.69
C ALA A 197 -2.11 9.85 -22.46
N CYS A 198 -1.59 10.31 -21.32
CA CYS A 198 -1.61 9.54 -20.06
C CYS A 198 -2.97 9.56 -19.35
N LYS A 199 -3.79 10.60 -19.58
CA LYS A 199 -5.13 10.75 -18.98
C LYS A 199 -6.22 9.97 -19.72
N GLN A 200 -5.92 9.39 -20.89
CA GLN A 200 -6.81 8.54 -21.69
C GLN A 200 -6.67 7.07 -21.27
#